data_79ed0671a44b0daee795568a1c30661a
#
_entry.id   79ed0671a44b0daee795568a1c30661a
#
_cell.length_a   1.000
_cell.length_b   1.000
_cell.length_c   1.000
_cell.angle_alpha   90.00
_cell.angle_beta   90.00
_cell.angle_gamma   90.00
#
_symmetry.space_group_name_H-M   'P 1'
#
loop_
_entity.id
_entity.type
_entity.pdbx_description
1 polymer ?
#
loop_
_entity_poly.entity_id
_entity_poly.type
_entity_poly.pdbx_seq_one_letter_code
_entity_poly.pdbx_strand_id
1 'polypeptide(L)'
;MIIPFGIQAKKNVIINEQGDTVKYLHPKFNGITLGVDLFSPVTNLIGQKYGNYEMSIDAGFYNRFYPVYEFGLSYANETPDGAKYTYKVSPSFYNRIGLNYNILYNKDIPGLLFVGLRYGLSFANYEVTNITISAPYWEETLTNLSIPKTTSIAHWGELLLGLQVKLYKGLMMGWSVRYKLLFAASQKGDAKQWIIPGFGKSNNPLGFNFTINYRFSPKEKNRVKE
;
A
#
# COMPACT_ATOMS: atom_id res chain seq x y z
N MET A 1 -31.29 -20.68 -5.17
CA MET A 1 -31.80 -19.64 -6.09
C MET A 1 -30.71 -18.54 -6.12
N ILE A 2 -29.83 -18.58 -7.13
CA ILE A 2 -28.69 -17.67 -7.28
C ILE A 2 -29.20 -16.51 -8.12
N ILE A 3 -29.29 -15.32 -7.51
CA ILE A 3 -29.63 -14.10 -8.25
C ILE A 3 -28.34 -13.63 -8.94
N PRO A 4 -28.27 -13.58 -10.27
CA PRO A 4 -27.12 -13.01 -10.95
C PRO A 4 -27.16 -11.48 -10.78
N PHE A 5 -26.22 -10.93 -10.00
CA PHE A 5 -25.93 -9.50 -9.99
C PHE A 5 -25.33 -9.13 -11.35
N GLY A 6 -26.20 -8.89 -12.33
CA GLY A 6 -25.80 -8.29 -13.60
C GLY A 6 -25.49 -6.82 -13.39
N ILE A 7 -24.22 -6.47 -13.17
CA ILE A 7 -23.76 -5.08 -13.26
C ILE A 7 -23.78 -4.71 -14.76
N GLN A 8 -24.91 -4.19 -15.22
CA GLN A 8 -24.98 -3.53 -16.51
C GLN A 8 -24.23 -2.19 -16.42
N ALA A 9 -22.98 -2.22 -16.87
CA ALA A 9 -22.20 -0.99 -17.04
C ALA A 9 -22.85 -0.16 -18.19
N LYS A 10 -23.57 0.89 -17.84
CA LYS A 10 -24.00 1.89 -18.82
C LYS A 10 -22.78 2.46 -19.52
N LYS A 11 -22.70 2.34 -20.85
CA LYS A 11 -21.77 3.12 -21.67
C LYS A 11 -22.06 4.59 -21.39
N ASN A 12 -21.02 5.42 -21.18
CA ASN A 12 -21.13 6.86 -20.97
C ASN A 12 -21.55 7.57 -22.28
N VAL A 13 -22.77 7.35 -22.66
CA VAL A 13 -23.42 7.97 -23.78
C VAL A 13 -24.62 8.69 -23.22
N ILE A 14 -24.55 10.02 -23.12
CA ILE A 14 -25.72 10.84 -22.88
C ILE A 14 -26.35 11.08 -24.25
N ILE A 15 -27.63 10.82 -24.37
CA ILE A 15 -28.43 11.23 -25.50
C ILE A 15 -28.87 12.66 -25.17
N ASN A 16 -28.49 13.67 -25.98
CA ASN A 16 -28.99 15.02 -25.82
C ASN A 16 -30.49 15.09 -26.20
N GLU A 17 -31.15 16.21 -25.91
CA GLU A 17 -32.56 16.42 -26.24
C GLU A 17 -32.86 16.33 -27.76
N GLN A 18 -31.81 16.35 -28.58
CA GLN A 18 -31.90 16.22 -30.03
C GLN A 18 -31.66 14.78 -30.53
N GLY A 19 -31.43 13.81 -29.64
CA GLY A 19 -31.24 12.40 -30.00
C GLY A 19 -29.81 12.01 -30.37
N ASP A 20 -28.84 12.94 -30.28
CA ASP A 20 -27.45 12.69 -30.63
C ASP A 20 -26.66 12.07 -29.46
N THR A 21 -25.75 11.19 -29.80
CA THR A 21 -24.85 10.51 -28.86
C THR A 21 -23.71 11.43 -28.46
N VAL A 22 -23.78 12.00 -27.24
CA VAL A 22 -22.70 12.82 -26.70
C VAL A 22 -21.73 11.95 -25.92
N LYS A 23 -20.47 11.94 -26.32
CA LYS A 23 -19.41 11.23 -25.64
C LYS A 23 -19.04 11.96 -24.33
N TYR A 24 -19.13 11.28 -23.19
CA TYR A 24 -18.72 11.85 -21.91
C TYR A 24 -17.23 12.20 -21.94
N LEU A 25 -16.90 13.46 -21.89
CA LEU A 25 -15.52 13.93 -21.72
C LEU A 25 -15.22 13.98 -20.21
N HIS A 26 -14.39 13.06 -19.75
CA HIS A 26 -13.89 13.10 -18.38
C HIS A 26 -13.14 14.42 -18.13
N PRO A 27 -13.32 15.04 -16.95
CA PRO A 27 -12.58 16.25 -16.61
C PRO A 27 -11.09 15.98 -16.67
N LYS A 28 -10.30 16.96 -17.14
CA LYS A 28 -8.83 16.83 -17.18
C LYS A 28 -8.25 16.55 -15.80
N PHE A 29 -8.87 17.10 -14.77
CA PHE A 29 -8.47 16.90 -13.37
C PHE A 29 -9.69 16.47 -12.55
N ASN A 30 -9.57 15.31 -11.87
CA ASN A 30 -10.64 14.70 -11.08
C ASN A 30 -10.58 15.06 -9.60
N GLY A 31 -9.52 15.75 -9.19
CA GLY A 31 -9.30 16.11 -7.77
C GLY A 31 -8.10 15.42 -7.15
N ILE A 32 -7.90 15.71 -5.87
CA ILE A 32 -6.86 15.14 -5.03
C ILE A 32 -7.54 14.23 -4.01
N THR A 33 -6.96 13.05 -3.79
CA THR A 33 -7.42 12.10 -2.78
C THR A 33 -6.35 11.98 -1.70
N LEU A 34 -6.75 12.10 -0.44
CA LEU A 34 -5.93 11.75 0.72
C LEU A 34 -6.43 10.43 1.29
N GLY A 35 -5.51 9.53 1.61
CA GLY A 35 -5.82 8.21 2.15
C GLY A 35 -5.00 7.88 3.38
N VAL A 36 -5.56 7.04 4.25
CA VAL A 36 -4.89 6.46 5.41
C VAL A 36 -5.11 4.94 5.38
N ASP A 37 -4.04 4.18 5.56
CA ASP A 37 -4.15 2.73 5.69
C ASP A 37 -4.54 2.35 7.12
N LEU A 38 -5.57 1.53 7.24
CA LEU A 38 -6.08 1.03 8.51
C LEU A 38 -5.73 -0.44 8.77
N PHE A 39 -5.18 -1.14 7.79
CA PHE A 39 -4.89 -2.57 7.93
C PHE A 39 -3.87 -2.84 9.04
N SER A 40 -2.72 -2.18 8.99
CA SER A 40 -1.68 -2.35 9.99
C SER A 40 -2.06 -1.86 11.40
N PRO A 41 -2.67 -0.69 11.58
CA PRO A 41 -3.17 -0.28 12.89
C PRO A 41 -4.16 -1.28 13.51
N VAL A 42 -5.06 -1.85 12.71
CA VAL A 42 -6.03 -2.86 13.19
C VAL A 42 -5.33 -4.16 13.57
N THR A 43 -4.39 -4.65 12.77
CA THR A 43 -3.64 -5.87 13.10
C THR A 43 -2.77 -5.72 14.34
N ASN A 44 -2.24 -4.51 14.62
CA ASN A 44 -1.53 -4.22 15.86
C ASN A 44 -2.42 -4.34 17.10
N LEU A 45 -3.68 -3.92 17.01
CA LEU A 45 -4.65 -4.09 18.10
C LEU A 45 -4.95 -5.58 18.38
N ILE A 46 -4.78 -6.46 17.40
CA ILE A 46 -4.98 -7.91 17.52
C ILE A 46 -3.71 -8.64 17.97
N GLY A 47 -2.63 -7.89 18.28
CA GLY A 47 -1.40 -8.45 18.87
C GLY A 47 -0.22 -8.61 17.94
N GLN A 48 -0.29 -8.08 16.71
CA GLN A 48 0.86 -8.03 15.81
C GLN A 48 1.94 -7.10 16.35
N LYS A 49 3.18 -7.60 16.48
CA LYS A 49 4.32 -6.88 17.08
C LYS A 49 5.12 -6.04 16.08
N TYR A 50 4.65 -5.92 14.85
CA TYR A 50 5.18 -5.01 13.83
C TYR A 50 4.04 -4.24 13.19
N GLY A 51 4.29 -3.02 12.74
CA GLY A 51 3.26 -2.19 12.17
C GLY A 51 3.78 -1.15 11.21
N ASN A 52 2.88 -0.78 10.30
CA ASN A 52 3.07 0.32 9.38
C ASN A 52 1.93 1.31 9.55
N TYR A 53 2.26 2.57 9.72
CA TYR A 53 1.30 3.67 9.62
C TYR A 53 1.56 4.36 8.29
N GLU A 54 0.57 4.41 7.43
CA GLU A 54 0.73 4.86 6.06
C GLU A 54 -0.33 5.89 5.68
N MET A 55 0.12 6.93 5.02
CA MET A 55 -0.71 7.94 4.37
C MET A 55 -0.42 7.98 2.88
N SER A 56 -1.41 8.30 2.09
CA SER A 56 -1.30 8.42 0.65
C SER A 56 -1.93 9.72 0.15
N ILE A 57 -1.37 10.23 -0.93
CA ILE A 57 -1.93 11.33 -1.71
C ILE A 57 -1.90 10.93 -3.18
N ASP A 58 -3.03 11.06 -3.86
CA ASP A 58 -3.12 10.88 -5.29
C ASP A 58 -3.83 12.05 -5.98
N ALA A 59 -3.55 12.25 -7.27
CA ALA A 59 -4.19 13.23 -8.11
C ALA A 59 -4.79 12.56 -9.33
N GLY A 60 -6.10 12.72 -9.56
CA GLY A 60 -6.81 12.09 -10.66
C GLY A 60 -6.78 12.90 -11.94
N PHE A 61 -6.42 12.27 -13.06
CA PHE A 61 -6.42 12.86 -14.40
C PHE A 61 -7.24 12.02 -15.37
N TYR A 62 -8.16 12.66 -16.08
CA TYR A 62 -9.02 12.04 -17.10
C TYR A 62 -9.82 10.82 -16.59
N ASN A 63 -10.08 10.74 -15.28
CA ASN A 63 -10.62 9.55 -14.62
C ASN A 63 -9.82 8.25 -14.89
N ARG A 64 -8.63 8.37 -15.42
CA ARG A 64 -7.83 7.27 -15.96
C ARG A 64 -6.52 7.08 -15.22
N PHE A 65 -5.76 8.16 -14.99
CA PHE A 65 -4.43 8.12 -14.40
C PHE A 65 -4.45 8.78 -13.03
N TYR A 66 -3.84 8.11 -12.05
CA TYR A 66 -3.75 8.60 -10.67
C TYR A 66 -2.31 8.43 -10.21
N PRO A 67 -1.40 9.40 -10.50
CA PRO A 67 -0.11 9.45 -9.83
C PRO A 67 -0.32 9.52 -8.32
N VAL A 68 0.48 8.76 -7.58
CA VAL A 68 0.30 8.59 -6.15
C VAL A 68 1.65 8.61 -5.46
N TYR A 69 1.66 9.22 -4.28
CA TYR A 69 2.74 9.21 -3.34
C TYR A 69 2.24 8.65 -2.01
N GLU A 70 2.96 7.69 -1.46
CA GLU A 70 2.66 7.05 -0.19
C GLU A 70 3.84 7.26 0.74
N PHE A 71 3.56 7.65 1.97
CA PHE A 71 4.53 7.88 3.02
C PHE A 71 4.13 7.10 4.26
N GLY A 72 5.07 6.42 4.88
CA GLY A 72 4.78 5.62 6.07
C GLY A 72 5.90 5.59 7.08
N LEU A 73 5.50 5.20 8.28
CA LEU A 73 6.35 4.89 9.43
C LEU A 73 6.15 3.42 9.79
N SER A 74 7.24 2.68 9.92
CA SER A 74 7.22 1.27 10.29
C SER A 74 8.12 1.00 11.48
N TYR A 75 7.71 0.06 12.32
CA TYR A 75 8.49 -0.45 13.43
C TYR A 75 8.27 -1.96 13.58
N ALA A 76 9.19 -2.63 14.25
CA ALA A 76 9.05 -4.04 14.60
C ALA A 76 9.78 -4.38 15.89
N ASN A 77 9.19 -5.29 16.65
CA ASN A 77 9.82 -5.92 17.82
C ASN A 77 9.27 -7.34 17.91
N GLU A 78 9.86 -8.26 17.15
CA GLU A 78 9.32 -9.61 16.96
C GLU A 78 10.37 -10.66 17.30
N THR A 79 9.95 -11.68 18.04
CA THR A 79 10.69 -12.92 18.24
C THR A 79 9.96 -13.97 17.43
N PRO A 80 10.52 -14.47 16.31
CA PRO A 80 9.89 -15.50 15.50
C PRO A 80 9.65 -16.78 16.30
N ASP A 81 8.55 -17.48 16.00
CA ASP A 81 8.23 -18.73 16.69
C ASP A 81 9.38 -19.75 16.54
N GLY A 82 9.83 -20.28 17.66
CA GLY A 82 10.97 -21.20 17.73
C GLY A 82 12.35 -20.57 17.55
N ALA A 83 12.42 -19.27 17.30
CA ALA A 83 13.69 -18.55 17.22
C ALA A 83 14.24 -18.20 18.61
N LYS A 84 15.54 -18.31 18.75
CA LYS A 84 16.28 -17.92 19.95
C LYS A 84 16.92 -16.53 19.77
N TYR A 85 16.16 -15.56 19.21
CA TYR A 85 16.59 -14.17 19.04
C TYR A 85 15.36 -13.26 18.90
N THR A 86 15.54 -11.98 19.22
CA THR A 86 14.53 -10.94 19.02
C THR A 86 15.02 -9.96 17.95
N TYR A 87 14.20 -9.74 16.93
CA TYR A 87 14.47 -8.80 15.86
C TYR A 87 13.74 -7.49 16.11
N LYS A 88 14.47 -6.38 16.15
CA LYS A 88 13.94 -5.06 16.39
C LYS A 88 14.27 -4.13 15.23
N VAL A 89 13.26 -3.39 14.77
CA VAL A 89 13.41 -2.26 13.83
C VAL A 89 12.97 -1.01 14.57
N SER A 90 13.87 -0.06 14.70
CA SER A 90 13.54 1.26 15.22
C SER A 90 12.49 1.92 14.31
N PRO A 91 11.62 2.82 14.81
CA PRO A 91 10.70 3.57 13.96
C PRO A 91 11.44 4.18 12.77
N SER A 92 11.06 3.77 11.59
CA SER A 92 11.78 4.04 10.34
C SER A 92 10.82 4.46 9.24
N PHE A 93 11.20 5.48 8.48
CA PHE A 93 10.39 6.01 7.40
C PHE A 93 10.60 5.23 6.11
N TYR A 94 9.53 5.16 5.33
CA TYR A 94 9.57 4.68 3.96
C TYR A 94 8.67 5.53 3.07
N ASN A 95 8.98 5.52 1.79
CA ASN A 95 8.24 6.25 0.78
C ASN A 95 7.96 5.36 -0.40
N ARG A 96 6.83 5.57 -1.07
CA ARG A 96 6.51 4.94 -2.35
C ARG A 96 5.95 5.97 -3.30
N ILE A 97 6.43 5.94 -4.54
CA ILE A 97 5.90 6.74 -5.64
C ILE A 97 5.39 5.80 -6.72
N GLY A 98 4.32 6.17 -7.37
CA GLY A 98 3.78 5.33 -8.43
C GLY A 98 2.59 5.91 -9.15
N LEU A 99 1.93 5.04 -9.89
CA LEU A 99 0.79 5.38 -10.73
C LEU A 99 -0.27 4.29 -10.64
N ASN A 100 -1.53 4.70 -10.48
CA ASN A 100 -2.69 3.83 -10.66
C ASN A 100 -3.34 4.13 -12.00
N TYR A 101 -3.74 3.08 -12.70
CA TYR A 101 -4.51 3.13 -13.91
C TYR A 101 -5.91 2.58 -13.65
N ASN A 102 -6.94 3.42 -13.81
CA ASN A 102 -8.33 3.00 -13.65
C ASN A 102 -8.77 2.19 -14.87
N ILE A 103 -9.02 0.90 -14.67
CA ILE A 103 -9.45 -0.02 -15.74
C ILE A 103 -10.85 0.35 -16.24
N LEU A 104 -11.68 0.87 -15.34
CA LEU A 104 -13.07 1.20 -15.60
C LEU A 104 -13.29 2.70 -15.90
N TYR A 105 -12.27 3.38 -16.40
CA TYR A 105 -12.29 4.83 -16.65
C TYR A 105 -13.43 5.29 -17.56
N ASN A 106 -13.92 4.41 -18.47
CA ASN A 106 -15.03 4.69 -19.39
C ASN A 106 -16.43 4.33 -18.85
N LYS A 107 -16.49 3.88 -17.58
CA LYS A 107 -17.76 3.46 -16.97
C LYS A 107 -18.15 4.46 -15.89
N ASP A 108 -19.43 4.78 -15.84
CA ASP A 108 -20.00 5.60 -14.79
C ASP A 108 -20.32 4.73 -13.58
N ILE A 109 -19.31 4.48 -12.75
CA ILE A 109 -19.44 3.73 -11.51
C ILE A 109 -18.94 4.58 -10.34
N PRO A 110 -19.57 4.47 -9.16
CA PRO A 110 -19.17 5.23 -7.99
C PRO A 110 -17.92 4.64 -7.32
N GLY A 111 -16.81 4.51 -8.08
CA GLY A 111 -15.57 3.93 -7.59
C GLY A 111 -14.50 3.82 -8.67
N LEU A 112 -13.40 3.16 -8.30
CA LEU A 112 -12.26 2.89 -9.17
C LEU A 112 -11.89 1.42 -9.03
N LEU A 113 -11.70 0.74 -10.16
CA LEU A 113 -10.95 -0.51 -10.22
C LEU A 113 -9.64 -0.21 -10.92
N PHE A 114 -8.52 -0.41 -10.25
CA PHE A 114 -7.24 0.02 -10.78
C PHE A 114 -6.16 -1.05 -10.68
N VAL A 115 -5.25 -1.03 -11.63
CA VAL A 115 -3.93 -1.62 -11.52
C VAL A 115 -2.93 -0.52 -11.23
N GLY A 116 -1.91 -0.81 -10.43
CA GLY A 116 -0.93 0.19 -10.04
C GLY A 116 0.48 -0.37 -10.02
N LEU A 117 1.43 0.54 -10.22
CA LEU A 117 2.85 0.31 -10.04
C LEU A 117 3.38 1.22 -8.96
N ARG A 118 4.30 0.72 -8.14
CA ARG A 118 5.01 1.48 -7.12
C ARG A 118 6.49 1.19 -7.16
N TYR A 119 7.27 2.20 -6.84
CA TYR A 119 8.65 2.07 -6.45
C TYR A 119 8.79 2.53 -5.00
N GLY A 120 9.30 1.65 -4.15
CA GLY A 120 9.47 1.87 -2.73
C GLY A 120 10.92 2.03 -2.34
N LEU A 121 11.16 2.90 -1.35
CA LEU A 121 12.45 3.15 -0.74
C LEU A 121 12.28 3.25 0.77
N SER A 122 13.14 2.60 1.53
CA SER A 122 13.17 2.69 2.99
C SER A 122 14.58 2.86 3.53
N PHE A 123 14.65 3.61 4.65
CA PHE A 123 15.84 3.78 5.46
C PHE A 123 15.52 3.26 6.86
N ALA A 124 16.22 2.22 7.29
CA ALA A 124 15.93 1.56 8.55
C ALA A 124 17.17 1.33 9.39
N ASN A 125 16.96 1.38 10.70
CA ASN A 125 17.91 0.90 11.67
C ASN A 125 17.30 -0.32 12.36
N TYR A 126 18.00 -1.44 12.34
CA TYR A 126 17.58 -2.66 12.99
C TYR A 126 18.70 -3.23 13.87
N GLU A 127 18.32 -4.04 14.82
CA GLU A 127 19.20 -4.78 15.73
C GLU A 127 18.65 -6.17 15.98
N VAL A 128 19.52 -7.11 16.32
CA VAL A 128 19.12 -8.45 16.77
C VAL A 128 19.64 -8.64 18.17
N THR A 129 18.74 -8.94 19.09
CA THR A 129 19.04 -9.07 20.53
C THR A 129 18.60 -10.44 21.05
N ASN A 130 19.03 -10.79 22.27
CA ASN A 130 18.66 -12.04 22.95
C ASN A 130 19.04 -13.29 22.14
N ILE A 131 20.16 -13.25 21.40
CA ILE A 131 20.61 -14.41 20.64
C ILE A 131 21.13 -15.45 21.61
N THR A 132 20.60 -16.68 21.53
CA THR A 132 21.07 -17.83 22.27
C THR A 132 21.60 -18.88 21.31
N ILE A 133 22.86 -19.22 21.44
CA ILE A 133 23.54 -20.26 20.66
C ILE A 133 23.74 -21.45 21.58
N SER A 134 23.04 -22.55 21.30
CA SER A 134 23.25 -23.82 21.96
C SER A 134 24.01 -24.74 20.99
N ALA A 135 25.23 -25.06 21.31
CA ALA A 135 26.02 -26.02 20.51
C ALA A 135 26.09 -27.36 21.24
N PRO A 136 25.64 -28.48 20.67
CA PRO A 136 25.64 -29.78 21.33
C PRO A 136 27.05 -30.32 21.61
N TYR A 137 28.07 -29.73 20.98
CA TYR A 137 29.48 -30.14 21.12
C TYR A 137 30.30 -29.22 22.04
N TRP A 138 29.74 -28.14 22.54
CA TRP A 138 30.41 -27.18 23.38
C TRP A 138 29.66 -27.12 24.72
N GLU A 139 30.33 -27.30 25.81
CA GLU A 139 29.71 -27.39 27.16
C GLU A 139 29.03 -26.07 27.60
N GLU A 140 29.23 -24.97 26.87
CA GLU A 140 28.68 -23.67 27.20
C GLU A 140 27.61 -23.20 26.23
N THR A 141 26.44 -22.88 26.75
CA THR A 141 25.39 -22.17 26.02
C THR A 141 25.65 -20.67 26.09
N LEU A 142 25.95 -20.05 24.96
CA LEU A 142 26.11 -18.61 24.85
C LEU A 142 24.72 -17.95 24.82
N THR A 143 24.42 -17.11 25.78
CA THR A 143 23.15 -16.40 25.93
C THR A 143 23.34 -14.88 25.85
N ASN A 144 22.27 -14.16 25.50
CA ASN A 144 22.26 -12.70 25.45
C ASN A 144 23.27 -12.05 24.48
N LEU A 145 23.65 -12.77 23.43
CA LEU A 145 24.43 -12.16 22.37
C LEU A 145 23.56 -11.16 21.59
N SER A 146 24.17 -10.14 21.04
CA SER A 146 23.48 -9.15 20.24
C SER A 146 24.28 -8.74 19.02
N ILE A 147 23.57 -8.50 17.91
CA ILE A 147 24.12 -7.82 16.74
C ILE A 147 23.78 -6.33 16.91
N PRO A 148 24.79 -5.45 16.87
CA PRO A 148 24.60 -4.03 17.13
C PRO A 148 23.70 -3.40 16.07
N LYS A 149 23.16 -2.24 16.42
CA LYS A 149 22.30 -1.46 15.54
C LYS A 149 22.95 -1.21 14.18
N THR A 150 22.31 -1.71 13.14
CA THR A 150 22.79 -1.67 11.76
C THR A 150 21.85 -0.85 10.91
N THR A 151 22.41 0.02 10.05
CA THR A 151 21.62 0.81 9.09
C THR A 151 21.46 0.03 7.80
N SER A 152 20.24 0.02 7.26
CA SER A 152 19.92 -0.59 5.98
C SER A 152 19.13 0.36 5.10
N ILE A 153 19.43 0.30 3.81
CA ILE A 153 18.65 0.95 2.76
C ILE A 153 18.08 -0.15 1.88
N ALA A 154 16.77 -0.16 1.71
CA ALA A 154 16.11 -1.13 0.85
C ALA A 154 15.24 -0.43 -0.19
N HIS A 155 15.18 -1.02 -1.39
CA HIS A 155 14.29 -0.55 -2.45
C HIS A 155 13.65 -1.72 -3.19
N TRP A 156 12.43 -1.49 -3.64
CA TRP A 156 11.60 -2.54 -4.25
C TRP A 156 10.59 -1.98 -5.24
N GLY A 157 10.05 -2.86 -6.08
CA GLY A 157 8.91 -2.59 -6.93
C GLY A 157 7.65 -3.26 -6.41
N GLU A 158 6.48 -2.69 -6.70
CA GLU A 158 5.20 -3.31 -6.39
C GLU A 158 4.26 -3.25 -7.59
N LEU A 159 3.53 -4.34 -7.80
CA LEU A 159 2.38 -4.41 -8.68
C LEU A 159 1.13 -4.49 -7.80
N LEU A 160 0.12 -3.68 -8.10
CA LEU A 160 -1.11 -3.60 -7.32
C LEU A 160 -2.33 -3.86 -8.17
N LEU A 161 -3.29 -4.53 -7.55
CA LEU A 161 -4.69 -4.53 -7.99
C LEU A 161 -5.52 -3.97 -6.84
N GLY A 162 -6.35 -2.96 -7.11
CA GLY A 162 -7.13 -2.33 -6.06
C GLY A 162 -8.49 -1.86 -6.52
N LEU A 163 -9.37 -1.76 -5.54
CA LEU A 163 -10.75 -1.29 -5.68
C LEU A 163 -10.95 -0.14 -4.69
N GLN A 164 -11.53 0.96 -5.15
CA GLN A 164 -12.04 2.03 -4.29
C GLN A 164 -13.53 2.21 -4.54
N VAL A 165 -14.31 2.29 -3.49
CA VAL A 165 -15.77 2.49 -3.53
C VAL A 165 -16.12 3.79 -2.83
N LYS A 166 -16.92 4.62 -3.49
CA LYS A 166 -17.43 5.85 -2.90
C LYS A 166 -18.55 5.50 -1.92
N LEU A 167 -18.40 5.94 -0.68
CA LEU A 167 -19.39 5.74 0.37
C LEU A 167 -20.36 6.94 0.45
N TYR A 168 -19.80 8.13 0.68
CA TYR A 168 -20.60 9.32 0.86
C TYR A 168 -19.79 10.56 0.49
N LYS A 169 -20.37 11.46 -0.34
CA LYS A 169 -19.69 12.69 -0.83
C LYS A 169 -18.28 12.39 -1.35
N GLY A 170 -17.22 12.88 -0.67
CA GLY A 170 -15.82 12.62 -0.98
C GLY A 170 -15.22 11.40 -0.28
N LEU A 171 -15.94 10.77 0.66
CA LEU A 171 -15.46 9.65 1.43
C LEU A 171 -15.49 8.37 0.59
N MET A 172 -14.37 7.66 0.57
CA MET A 172 -14.18 6.42 -0.17
C MET A 172 -13.51 5.37 0.71
N MET A 173 -13.78 4.12 0.45
CA MET A 173 -13.14 2.96 1.08
C MET A 173 -12.37 2.21 0.00
N GLY A 174 -11.16 1.77 0.30
CA GLY A 174 -10.29 1.10 -0.65
C GLY A 174 -9.71 -0.19 -0.13
N TRP A 175 -9.54 -1.15 -1.03
CA TRP A 175 -8.81 -2.40 -0.81
C TRP A 175 -7.78 -2.55 -1.91
N SER A 176 -6.62 -3.06 -1.56
CA SER A 176 -5.64 -3.43 -2.58
C SER A 176 -4.84 -4.65 -2.15
N VAL A 177 -4.52 -5.47 -3.15
CA VAL A 177 -3.55 -6.55 -3.06
C VAL A 177 -2.29 -6.08 -3.76
N ARG A 178 -1.14 -6.34 -3.15
CA ARG A 178 0.18 -5.93 -3.64
C ARG A 178 1.08 -7.14 -3.81
N TYR A 179 1.74 -7.22 -4.94
CA TYR A 179 2.85 -8.13 -5.16
C TYR A 179 4.15 -7.32 -5.18
N LYS A 180 5.07 -7.65 -4.29
CA LYS A 180 6.28 -6.86 -4.00
C LYS A 180 7.51 -7.62 -4.46
N LEU A 181 8.40 -6.94 -5.17
CA LEU A 181 9.66 -7.45 -5.67
C LEU A 181 10.81 -6.66 -5.03
N LEU A 182 11.53 -7.29 -4.12
CA LEU A 182 12.71 -6.68 -3.50
C LEU A 182 13.85 -6.66 -4.50
N PHE A 183 14.36 -5.48 -4.84
CA PHE A 183 15.50 -5.33 -5.75
C PHE A 183 16.83 -5.41 -4.99
N ALA A 184 16.95 -4.65 -3.90
CA ALA A 184 18.09 -4.73 -3.03
C ALA A 184 17.76 -4.28 -1.61
N ALA A 185 18.47 -4.85 -0.66
CA ALA A 185 18.55 -4.38 0.72
C ALA A 185 20.04 -4.31 1.07
N SER A 186 20.60 -3.11 0.99
CA SER A 186 21.99 -2.84 1.35
C SER A 186 22.09 -2.65 2.85
N GLN A 187 23.00 -3.37 3.51
CA GLN A 187 23.21 -3.32 4.96
C GLN A 187 24.68 -3.21 5.27
N LYS A 188 24.98 -2.51 6.36
CA LYS A 188 26.32 -2.47 6.94
C LYS A 188 26.33 -3.44 8.13
N GLY A 189 26.75 -4.69 7.91
CA GLY A 189 26.82 -5.71 8.96
C GLY A 189 26.47 -7.11 8.46
N ASP A 190 26.63 -8.09 9.33
CA ASP A 190 26.56 -9.51 9.01
C ASP A 190 25.14 -10.08 9.02
N ALA A 191 24.18 -9.39 9.66
CA ALA A 191 22.80 -9.85 9.74
C ALA A 191 21.95 -9.35 8.57
N LYS A 192 21.29 -10.28 7.89
CA LYS A 192 20.35 -9.97 6.82
C LYS A 192 19.08 -9.33 7.38
N GLN A 193 18.61 -8.25 6.76
CA GLN A 193 17.37 -7.61 7.18
C GLN A 193 16.17 -8.50 6.92
N TRP A 194 15.44 -8.83 7.98
CA TRP A 194 14.27 -9.70 7.91
C TRP A 194 12.96 -8.93 7.72
N ILE A 195 12.77 -7.82 8.45
CA ILE A 195 11.62 -6.92 8.28
C ILE A 195 12.11 -5.60 7.70
N ILE A 196 11.55 -5.25 6.53
CA ILE A 196 11.87 -4.03 5.79
C ILE A 196 10.70 -3.07 5.93
N PRO A 197 10.89 -1.83 6.42
CA PRO A 197 9.84 -0.83 6.52
C PRO A 197 9.13 -0.62 5.18
N GLY A 198 7.79 -0.68 5.19
CA GLY A 198 6.96 -0.57 3.99
C GLY A 198 6.88 -1.83 3.13
N PHE A 199 7.92 -2.65 3.12
CA PHE A 199 7.89 -3.94 2.42
C PHE A 199 7.28 -5.05 3.29
N GLY A 200 7.59 -5.08 4.58
CA GLY A 200 7.23 -6.17 5.49
C GLY A 200 8.31 -7.24 5.59
N LYS A 201 7.92 -8.50 5.83
CA LYS A 201 8.88 -9.62 5.89
C LYS A 201 9.54 -9.83 4.53
N SER A 202 10.87 -9.89 4.49
CA SER A 202 11.66 -9.97 3.24
C SER A 202 11.38 -11.22 2.39
N ASN A 203 10.83 -12.27 2.99
CA ASN A 203 10.43 -13.51 2.34
C ASN A 203 8.95 -13.57 1.93
N ASN A 204 8.16 -12.52 2.21
CA ASN A 204 6.74 -12.47 1.85
C ASN A 204 6.47 -11.38 0.81
N PRO A 205 6.27 -11.75 -0.47
CA PRO A 205 6.01 -10.79 -1.53
C PRO A 205 4.59 -10.23 -1.53
N LEU A 206 3.66 -10.83 -0.79
CA LEU A 206 2.28 -10.41 -0.79
C LEU A 206 2.01 -9.34 0.27
N GLY A 207 1.11 -8.42 -0.04
CA GLY A 207 0.62 -7.39 0.86
C GLY A 207 -0.83 -7.06 0.61
N PHE A 208 -1.50 -6.64 1.67
CA PHE A 208 -2.88 -6.16 1.64
C PHE A 208 -2.93 -4.80 2.29
N ASN A 209 -3.76 -3.91 1.73
CA ASN A 209 -4.09 -2.65 2.35
C ASN A 209 -5.61 -2.47 2.39
N PHE A 210 -6.05 -1.84 3.46
CA PHE A 210 -7.42 -1.38 3.63
C PHE A 210 -7.36 0.09 3.98
N THR A 211 -7.90 0.95 3.11
CA THR A 211 -7.74 2.39 3.22
C THR A 211 -9.08 3.11 3.35
N ILE A 212 -9.06 4.17 4.15
CA ILE A 212 -10.10 5.20 4.12
C ILE A 212 -9.52 6.39 3.40
N ASN A 213 -10.25 6.87 2.41
CA ASN A 213 -9.79 7.93 1.51
C ASN A 213 -10.82 9.05 1.47
N TYR A 214 -10.35 10.27 1.31
CA TYR A 214 -11.20 11.42 1.07
C TYR A 214 -10.76 12.16 -0.18
N ARG A 215 -11.69 12.28 -1.15
CA ARG A 215 -11.44 12.96 -2.42
C ARG A 215 -11.98 14.37 -2.41
N PHE A 216 -11.10 15.32 -2.65
CA PHE A 216 -11.40 16.72 -2.90
C PHE A 216 -11.59 16.89 -4.41
N SER A 217 -12.82 16.76 -4.89
CA SER A 217 -13.14 16.99 -6.29
C SER A 217 -13.37 18.48 -6.55
N PRO A 218 -12.84 19.06 -7.65
CA PRO A 218 -13.23 20.40 -8.07
C PRO A 218 -14.75 20.44 -8.28
N LYS A 219 -15.38 21.56 -7.98
CA LYS A 219 -16.81 21.76 -8.32
C LYS A 219 -16.96 21.55 -9.83
N GLU A 220 -17.70 20.53 -10.21
CA GLU A 220 -18.02 20.26 -11.61
C GLU A 220 -18.73 21.49 -12.19
N LYS A 221 -18.03 22.25 -13.03
CA LYS A 221 -18.72 23.03 -14.05
C LYS A 221 -19.18 22.02 -15.10
N ASN A 222 -20.47 21.71 -15.10
CA ASN A 222 -21.08 20.92 -16.18
C ASN A 222 -20.71 21.56 -17.50
N ARG A 223 -19.69 21.03 -18.16
CA ARG A 223 -19.35 21.39 -19.55
C ARG A 223 -20.09 20.42 -20.43
N VAL A 224 -21.37 20.70 -20.65
CA VAL A 224 -22.03 20.31 -21.87
C VAL A 224 -21.33 21.14 -22.96
N LYS A 225 -20.54 20.54 -23.80
CA LYS A 225 -20.10 21.18 -25.03
C LYS A 225 -21.22 20.97 -26.04
N GLU A 226 -21.83 22.10 -26.44
CA GLU A 226 -22.57 22.26 -27.69
C GLU A 226 -21.75 21.78 -28.86
#